data_004a342e8f54b945d6db3e5b1bc0f743
#
_entry.id   004a342e8f54b945d6db3e5b1bc0f743
#
_cell.length_a   1.000
_cell.length_b   1.000
_cell.length_c   1.000
_cell.angle_alpha   90.00
_cell.angle_beta   90.00
_cell.angle_gamma   90.00
#
_symmetry.space_group_name_H-M   'P 1'
#
loop_
_entity.id
_entity.type
_entity.pdbx_description
1 polymer ?
#
loop_
_entity_poly.entity_id
_entity_poly.type
_entity_poly.pdbx_seq_one_letter_code
_entity_poly.pdbx_strand_id
1 'polypeptide(L)'
;MPSHRRGPLVRRCGEEGRARDSLTRELAHEPFGRPTTLLVTIRCYRCAGCARVWRQDLSNAAEPRAKLSRSALQWALKAIVCQHLTVTGVAEALAVSWNTANNAVLAEGQRVLIADPARFDGVRVIRQREIHRLHASAGSGASKRFRLVMSPRLGNYDVMPT
;
A
#
# COMPACT_ATOMS: atom_id res chain seq x y z
N MET A 1 27.29 29.18 9.57
CA MET A 1 27.93 27.89 9.89
C MET A 1 27.02 26.77 9.41
N PRO A 2 27.34 26.03 8.35
CA PRO A 2 26.51 24.89 7.94
C PRO A 2 26.69 23.79 8.97
N SER A 3 25.59 23.40 9.65
CA SER A 3 25.58 22.27 10.56
C SER A 3 25.87 20.98 9.77
N HIS A 4 27.06 20.43 9.93
CA HIS A 4 27.41 19.10 9.47
C HIS A 4 26.51 18.07 10.19
N ARG A 5 25.37 17.77 9.62
CA ARG A 5 24.61 16.58 10.05
C ARG A 5 25.46 15.37 9.68
N ARG A 6 25.95 14.68 10.71
CA ARG A 6 26.68 13.41 10.56
C ARG A 6 25.87 12.47 9.69
N GLY A 7 26.50 11.90 8.67
CA GLY A 7 25.85 10.93 7.79
C GLY A 7 25.63 9.60 8.50
N PRO A 8 24.74 8.74 8.00
CA PRO A 8 24.54 7.40 8.55
C PRO A 8 25.83 6.58 8.45
N LEU A 9 26.12 5.79 9.50
CA LEU A 9 27.28 4.91 9.55
C LEU A 9 27.17 3.78 8.52
N VAL A 10 28.28 3.44 7.90
CA VAL A 10 28.36 2.29 6.99
C VAL A 10 28.38 1.01 7.81
N ARG A 11 27.41 0.15 7.67
CA ARG A 11 27.27 -1.11 8.41
C ARG A 11 28.49 -2.05 8.32
N ARG A 12 29.33 -1.88 7.29
CA ARG A 12 30.46 -2.78 7.02
C ARG A 12 31.79 -2.32 7.60
N CYS A 13 32.06 -1.03 7.60
CA CYS A 13 33.35 -0.48 8.06
C CYS A 13 33.24 0.48 9.25
N GLY A 14 32.01 0.80 9.70
CA GLY A 14 31.78 1.71 10.82
C GLY A 14 32.08 3.20 10.53
N GLU A 15 32.58 3.53 9.34
CA GLU A 15 32.93 4.89 8.94
C GLU A 15 31.67 5.71 8.59
N GLU A 16 31.73 7.01 8.81
CA GLU A 16 30.66 7.91 8.40
C GLU A 16 30.63 8.12 6.88
N GLY A 17 29.40 8.13 6.33
CA GLY A 17 29.19 8.48 4.95
C GLY A 17 29.18 9.99 4.71
N ARG A 18 29.88 10.45 3.70
CA ARG A 18 29.80 11.83 3.22
C ARG A 18 28.66 11.95 2.19
N ALA A 19 27.86 13.00 2.31
CA ALA A 19 26.85 13.30 1.31
C ALA A 19 27.52 13.53 -0.05
N ARG A 20 27.05 12.82 -1.08
CA ARG A 20 27.59 12.90 -2.44
C ARG A 20 26.65 13.70 -3.34
N ASP A 21 25.39 13.24 -3.42
CA ASP A 21 24.34 13.86 -4.22
C ASP A 21 22.96 13.60 -3.60
N SER A 22 21.91 14.04 -4.27
CA SER A 22 20.52 13.76 -3.88
C SER A 22 19.67 13.49 -5.12
N LEU A 23 18.65 12.65 -4.93
CA LEU A 23 17.65 12.32 -5.93
C LEU A 23 16.26 12.69 -5.39
N THR A 24 15.48 13.39 -6.17
CA THR A 24 14.07 13.66 -5.83
C THR A 24 13.17 12.61 -6.49
N ARG A 25 12.23 12.05 -5.72
CA ARG A 25 11.20 11.14 -6.19
C ARG A 25 9.83 11.75 -5.93
N GLU A 26 8.93 11.54 -6.87
CA GLU A 26 7.52 11.86 -6.74
C GLU A 26 6.77 10.60 -6.29
N LEU A 27 5.96 10.74 -5.25
CA LEU A 27 5.10 9.67 -4.73
C LEU A 27 3.68 10.20 -4.64
N ALA A 28 2.72 9.48 -5.24
CA ALA A 28 1.32 9.75 -4.95
C ALA A 28 1.07 9.50 -3.47
N HIS A 29 0.35 10.42 -2.83
CA HIS A 29 0.06 10.40 -1.41
C HIS A 29 -1.44 10.31 -1.17
N GLU A 30 -1.84 10.03 0.06
CA GLU A 30 -3.23 10.09 0.49
C GLU A 30 -3.87 11.41 0.07
N PRO A 31 -5.05 11.40 -0.59
CA PRO A 31 -5.67 12.62 -1.08
C PRO A 31 -6.27 13.44 0.07
N PHE A 32 -5.99 14.73 0.07
CA PHE A 32 -6.60 15.73 0.97
C PHE A 32 -7.63 16.57 0.22
N GLY A 33 -8.77 15.95 -0.12
CA GLY A 33 -9.82 16.57 -0.93
C GLY A 33 -9.44 16.74 -2.41
N ARG A 34 -8.18 16.51 -2.77
CA ARG A 34 -7.64 16.51 -4.14
C ARG A 34 -6.40 15.60 -4.21
N PRO A 35 -6.02 15.14 -5.40
CA PRO A 35 -4.78 14.37 -5.57
C PRO A 35 -3.57 15.10 -4.99
N THR A 36 -2.76 14.39 -4.22
CA THR A 36 -1.60 14.95 -3.52
C THR A 36 -0.34 14.18 -3.92
N THR A 37 0.73 14.91 -4.20
CA THR A 37 2.04 14.35 -4.54
C THR A 37 3.08 14.78 -3.52
N LEU A 38 3.84 13.82 -2.99
CA LEU A 38 5.00 14.09 -2.15
C LEU A 38 6.26 14.15 -3.02
N LEU A 39 7.03 15.22 -2.87
CA LEU A 39 8.38 15.33 -3.40
C LEU A 39 9.37 14.91 -2.30
N VAL A 40 9.97 13.73 -2.46
CA VAL A 40 10.85 13.14 -1.45
C VAL A 40 12.28 13.22 -1.93
N THR A 41 13.11 14.02 -1.26
CA THR A 41 14.54 14.12 -1.55
C THR A 41 15.33 13.05 -0.79
N ILE A 42 15.98 12.16 -1.52
CA ILE A 42 16.77 11.04 -1.02
C ILE A 42 18.23 11.40 -1.12
N ARG A 43 18.95 11.40 0.00
CA ARG A 43 20.39 11.64 -0.01
C ARG A 43 21.16 10.38 -0.40
N CYS A 44 22.19 10.58 -1.23
CA CYS A 44 23.16 9.55 -1.57
C CYS A 44 24.45 9.82 -0.80
N TYR A 45 25.04 8.78 -0.27
CA TYR A 45 26.24 8.85 0.56
C TYR A 45 27.36 8.01 -0.05
N ARG A 46 28.61 8.43 0.19
CA ARG A 46 29.81 7.67 -0.15
C ARG A 46 30.69 7.54 1.09
N CYS A 47 31.19 6.34 1.36
CA CYS A 47 32.17 6.09 2.40
C CYS A 47 33.57 6.59 1.96
N ALA A 48 34.26 7.30 2.84
CA ALA A 48 35.62 7.73 2.58
C ALA A 48 36.63 6.56 2.63
N GLY A 49 36.41 5.57 3.52
CA GLY A 49 37.30 4.44 3.70
C GLY A 49 37.12 3.34 2.65
N CYS A 50 35.91 2.85 2.41
CA CYS A 50 35.69 1.71 1.51
C CYS A 50 35.04 2.08 0.17
N ALA A 51 34.91 3.37 -0.14
CA ALA A 51 34.32 3.92 -1.37
C ALA A 51 32.87 3.45 -1.70
N ARG A 52 32.21 2.71 -0.80
CA ARG A 52 30.84 2.23 -0.99
C ARG A 52 29.86 3.39 -1.08
N VAL A 53 28.91 3.27 -1.99
CA VAL A 53 27.83 4.23 -2.18
C VAL A 53 26.52 3.62 -1.73
N TRP A 54 25.67 4.37 -1.00
CA TRP A 54 24.32 3.94 -0.63
C TRP A 54 23.37 5.14 -0.60
N ARG A 55 22.10 4.84 -0.60
CA ARG A 55 21.02 5.82 -0.51
C ARG A 55 20.39 5.80 0.87
N GLN A 56 19.83 6.92 1.27
CA GLN A 56 18.99 7.02 2.46
C GLN A 56 17.85 6.02 2.37
N ASP A 57 17.56 5.36 3.46
CA ASP A 57 16.43 4.45 3.55
C ASP A 57 15.10 5.23 3.56
N LEU A 58 14.18 4.79 2.73
CA LEU A 58 12.83 5.34 2.61
C LEU A 58 11.76 4.32 2.98
N SER A 59 12.10 3.20 3.57
CA SER A 59 11.14 2.12 3.87
C SER A 59 9.94 2.58 4.68
N ASN A 60 10.10 3.63 5.50
CA ASN A 60 8.99 4.23 6.24
C ASN A 60 8.02 5.04 5.37
N ALA A 61 8.47 5.59 4.26
CA ALA A 61 7.66 6.44 3.39
C ALA A 61 7.07 5.67 2.20
N ALA A 62 7.86 4.79 1.59
CA ALA A 62 7.44 4.02 0.43
C ALA A 62 8.33 2.79 0.22
N GLU A 63 7.81 1.76 -0.42
CA GLU A 63 8.58 0.62 -0.88
C GLU A 63 9.60 1.02 -1.97
N PRO A 64 10.69 0.25 -2.14
CA PRO A 64 11.63 0.47 -3.23
C PRO A 64 10.91 0.52 -4.58
N ARG A 65 11.18 1.58 -5.37
CA ARG A 65 10.58 1.82 -6.70
C ARG A 65 9.05 2.02 -6.71
N ALA A 66 8.37 2.02 -5.56
CA ALA A 66 6.94 2.30 -5.51
C ALA A 66 6.62 3.71 -6.02
N LYS A 67 5.47 3.87 -6.66
CA LYS A 67 4.91 5.17 -7.07
C LYS A 67 3.98 5.77 -6.03
N LEU A 68 3.55 4.96 -5.05
CA LEU A 68 2.67 5.35 -3.96
C LEU A 68 3.42 5.36 -2.64
N SER A 69 3.06 6.30 -1.78
CA SER A 69 3.50 6.30 -0.38
C SER A 69 2.79 5.19 0.41
N ARG A 70 3.32 4.82 1.58
CA ARG A 70 2.66 3.84 2.46
C ARG A 70 1.27 4.30 2.91
N SER A 71 1.10 5.59 3.22
CA SER A 71 -0.23 6.12 3.56
C SER A 71 -1.19 6.08 2.38
N ALA A 72 -0.74 6.34 1.15
CA ALA A 72 -1.57 6.17 -0.03
C ALA A 72 -2.03 4.72 -0.23
N LEU A 73 -1.15 3.73 0.02
CA LEU A 73 -1.49 2.32 -0.05
C LEU A 73 -2.52 1.93 1.01
N GLN A 74 -2.33 2.36 2.25
CA GLN A 74 -3.27 2.09 3.34
C GLN A 74 -4.62 2.75 3.09
N TRP A 75 -4.62 4.00 2.63
CA TRP A 75 -5.83 4.71 2.23
C TRP A 75 -6.57 3.98 1.10
N ALA A 76 -5.86 3.60 0.04
CA ALA A 76 -6.43 2.92 -1.11
C ALA A 76 -7.06 1.57 -0.73
N LEU A 77 -6.38 0.77 0.09
CA LEU A 77 -6.91 -0.50 0.58
C LEU A 77 -8.17 -0.28 1.42
N LYS A 78 -8.14 0.69 2.36
CA LYS A 78 -9.30 1.04 3.19
C LYS A 78 -10.46 1.56 2.35
N ALA A 79 -10.19 2.39 1.34
CA ALA A 79 -11.21 2.93 0.43
C ALA A 79 -11.92 1.82 -0.34
N ILE A 80 -11.21 0.79 -0.81
CA ILE A 80 -11.81 -0.34 -1.51
C ILE A 80 -12.57 -1.26 -0.54
N VAL A 81 -11.94 -1.65 0.58
CA VAL A 81 -12.49 -2.66 1.48
C VAL A 81 -13.63 -2.12 2.33
N CYS A 82 -13.50 -0.90 2.87
CA CYS A 82 -14.44 -0.33 3.82
C CYS A 82 -15.43 0.64 3.18
N GLN A 83 -15.01 1.38 2.15
CA GLN A 83 -15.83 2.41 1.50
C GLN A 83 -16.38 1.97 0.14
N HIS A 84 -16.02 0.74 -0.30
CA HIS A 84 -16.47 0.16 -1.56
C HIS A 84 -16.14 0.99 -2.82
N LEU A 85 -15.06 1.79 -2.77
CA LEU A 85 -14.58 2.47 -3.96
C LEU A 85 -14.10 1.45 -5.00
N THR A 86 -14.25 1.83 -6.27
CA THR A 86 -13.67 1.05 -7.37
C THR A 86 -12.18 1.35 -7.50
N VAL A 87 -11.42 0.44 -8.13
CA VAL A 87 -10.01 0.69 -8.45
C VAL A 87 -9.85 1.93 -9.33
N THR A 88 -10.81 2.18 -10.23
CA THR A 88 -10.84 3.40 -11.06
C THR A 88 -10.94 4.65 -10.19
N GLY A 89 -11.90 4.69 -9.26
CA GLY A 89 -12.05 5.83 -8.34
C GLY A 89 -10.81 6.06 -7.47
N VAL A 90 -10.14 4.99 -7.02
CA VAL A 90 -8.87 5.09 -6.30
C VAL A 90 -7.76 5.64 -7.20
N ALA A 91 -7.66 5.18 -8.45
CA ALA A 91 -6.67 5.65 -9.40
C ALA A 91 -6.83 7.15 -9.71
N GLU A 92 -8.08 7.61 -9.90
CA GLU A 92 -8.42 9.01 -10.10
C GLU A 92 -8.07 9.86 -8.86
N ALA A 93 -8.47 9.42 -7.68
CA ALA A 93 -8.20 10.14 -6.43
C ALA A 93 -6.70 10.29 -6.12
N LEU A 94 -5.89 9.32 -6.53
CA LEU A 94 -4.43 9.34 -6.37
C LEU A 94 -3.70 9.93 -7.59
N ALA A 95 -4.40 10.29 -8.67
CA ALA A 95 -3.83 10.72 -9.96
C ALA A 95 -2.76 9.77 -10.51
N VAL A 96 -3.02 8.47 -10.46
CA VAL A 96 -2.15 7.42 -10.99
C VAL A 96 -2.87 6.59 -12.05
N SER A 97 -2.12 5.82 -12.85
CA SER A 97 -2.75 4.90 -13.80
C SER A 97 -3.50 3.78 -13.06
N TRP A 98 -4.58 3.29 -13.69
CA TRP A 98 -5.35 2.15 -13.18
C TRP A 98 -4.45 0.94 -12.83
N ASN A 99 -3.51 0.58 -13.70
CA ASN A 99 -2.57 -0.50 -13.45
C ASN A 99 -1.70 -0.25 -12.21
N THR A 100 -1.27 0.99 -11.98
CA THR A 100 -0.49 1.35 -10.79
C THR A 100 -1.33 1.16 -9.52
N ALA A 101 -2.56 1.66 -9.50
CA ALA A 101 -3.46 1.50 -8.37
C ALA A 101 -3.80 0.03 -8.13
N ASN A 102 -4.21 -0.70 -9.19
CA ASN A 102 -4.59 -2.11 -9.09
C ASN A 102 -3.46 -2.99 -8.53
N ASN A 103 -2.27 -2.90 -9.12
CA ASN A 103 -1.14 -3.73 -8.68
C ASN A 103 -0.71 -3.40 -7.25
N ALA A 104 -0.72 -2.12 -6.89
CA ALA A 104 -0.36 -1.69 -5.55
C ALA A 104 -1.37 -2.18 -4.49
N VAL A 105 -2.67 -2.04 -4.76
CA VAL A 105 -3.73 -2.50 -3.85
C VAL A 105 -3.74 -4.03 -3.73
N LEU A 106 -3.53 -4.76 -4.82
CA LEU A 106 -3.45 -6.22 -4.77
C LEU A 106 -2.27 -6.70 -3.92
N ALA A 107 -1.08 -6.11 -4.11
CA ALA A 107 0.10 -6.46 -3.32
C ALA A 107 -0.09 -6.14 -1.84
N GLU A 108 -0.64 -4.98 -1.51
CA GLU A 108 -0.91 -4.57 -0.12
C GLU A 108 -2.02 -5.42 0.50
N GLY A 109 -3.09 -5.71 -0.24
CA GLY A 109 -4.17 -6.59 0.20
C GLY A 109 -3.67 -8.00 0.51
N GLN A 110 -2.78 -8.53 -0.33
CA GLN A 110 -2.14 -9.81 -0.09
C GLN A 110 -1.29 -9.80 1.18
N ARG A 111 -0.50 -8.75 1.37
CA ARG A 111 0.36 -8.57 2.55
C ARG A 111 -0.43 -8.44 3.84
N VAL A 112 -1.48 -7.62 3.85
CA VAL A 112 -2.21 -7.25 5.08
C VAL A 112 -3.37 -8.20 5.37
N LEU A 113 -4.10 -8.64 4.34
CA LEU A 113 -5.34 -9.39 4.52
C LEU A 113 -5.17 -10.90 4.36
N ILE A 114 -4.17 -11.35 3.59
CA ILE A 114 -4.03 -12.75 3.22
C ILE A 114 -2.82 -13.40 3.88
N ALA A 115 -1.67 -12.72 3.89
CA ALA A 115 -0.42 -13.29 4.38
C ALA A 115 -0.34 -13.39 5.91
N ASP A 116 -1.20 -12.70 6.65
CA ASP A 116 -1.26 -12.81 8.11
C ASP A 116 -1.88 -14.16 8.51
N PRO A 117 -1.11 -15.09 9.14
CA PRO A 117 -1.61 -16.36 9.58
C PRO A 117 -2.68 -16.22 10.68
N ALA A 118 -2.62 -15.15 11.49
CA ALA A 118 -3.55 -14.88 12.57
C ALA A 118 -4.85 -14.19 12.10
N ARG A 119 -5.03 -13.92 10.80
CA ARG A 119 -6.19 -13.18 10.27
C ARG A 119 -7.56 -13.78 10.61
N PHE A 120 -7.60 -15.06 10.95
CA PHE A 120 -8.82 -15.77 11.37
C PHE A 120 -8.90 -16.02 12.86
N ASP A 121 -7.94 -15.55 13.66
CA ASP A 121 -7.97 -15.72 15.10
C ASP A 121 -9.22 -15.05 15.68
N GLY A 122 -9.98 -15.83 16.47
CA GLY A 122 -11.26 -15.41 17.04
C GLY A 122 -12.45 -15.43 16.09
N VAL A 123 -12.28 -15.83 14.82
CA VAL A 123 -13.39 -16.07 13.90
C VAL A 123 -14.04 -17.41 14.26
N ARG A 124 -15.31 -17.38 14.72
CA ARG A 124 -16.06 -18.59 15.07
C ARG A 124 -16.87 -19.16 13.92
N VAL A 125 -17.34 -18.30 13.03
CA VAL A 125 -18.23 -18.69 11.92
C VAL A 125 -17.89 -17.89 10.68
N ILE A 126 -17.69 -18.57 9.55
CA ILE A 126 -17.62 -17.96 8.23
C ILE A 126 -18.89 -18.38 7.49
N ARG A 127 -19.74 -17.40 7.14
CA ARG A 127 -20.93 -17.65 6.33
C ARG A 127 -20.66 -17.29 4.89
N GLN A 128 -20.69 -18.27 4.02
CA GLN A 128 -20.61 -18.09 2.58
C GLN A 128 -22.02 -17.86 2.02
N ARG A 129 -22.26 -16.71 1.40
CA ARG A 129 -23.48 -16.49 0.62
C ARG A 129 -23.20 -16.79 -0.85
N GLU A 130 -23.85 -17.79 -1.38
CA GLU A 130 -23.88 -18.05 -2.82
C GLU A 130 -24.93 -17.11 -3.45
N ILE A 131 -24.48 -16.22 -4.31
CA ILE A 131 -25.40 -15.34 -5.06
C ILE A 131 -25.72 -16.05 -6.36
N HIS A 132 -26.86 -16.71 -6.42
CA HIS A 132 -27.45 -17.16 -7.67
C HIS A 132 -28.00 -15.93 -8.41
N ARG A 133 -27.29 -15.46 -9.43
CA ARG A 133 -27.90 -14.60 -10.45
C ARG A 133 -28.76 -15.47 -11.33
N LEU A 134 -30.05 -15.40 -11.17
CA LEU A 134 -31.01 -15.84 -12.16
C LEU A 134 -30.88 -14.94 -13.39
N HIS A 135 -29.97 -15.25 -14.29
CA HIS A 135 -30.02 -14.76 -15.65
C HIS A 135 -30.97 -15.69 -16.43
N ALA A 136 -32.21 -15.24 -16.53
CA ALA A 136 -33.09 -15.71 -17.60
C ALA A 136 -32.54 -15.13 -18.91
N SER A 137 -31.67 -15.86 -19.59
CA SER A 137 -31.51 -15.94 -21.06
C SER A 137 -30.31 -16.78 -21.41
N ALA A 138 -30.56 -17.72 -22.25
CA ALA A 138 -29.74 -18.59 -23.07
C ALA A 138 -28.22 -18.36 -23.10
N GLY A 139 -27.45 -19.42 -22.85
CA GLY A 139 -26.14 -19.62 -23.44
C GLY A 139 -24.95 -19.52 -22.48
N SER A 140 -24.42 -20.69 -22.14
CA SER A 140 -23.04 -21.02 -21.78
C SER A 140 -22.35 -20.30 -20.60
N GLY A 141 -21.96 -21.09 -19.61
CA GLY A 141 -20.86 -20.77 -18.71
C GLY A 141 -21.27 -20.09 -17.41
N ALA A 142 -21.78 -20.86 -16.44
CA ALA A 142 -22.00 -20.37 -15.08
C ALA A 142 -20.65 -20.05 -14.39
N SER A 143 -20.29 -18.79 -14.34
CA SER A 143 -19.20 -18.31 -13.50
C SER A 143 -19.71 -18.13 -12.07
N LYS A 144 -19.31 -19.01 -11.16
CA LYS A 144 -19.59 -18.88 -9.72
C LYS A 144 -18.71 -17.76 -9.15
N ARG A 145 -19.32 -16.64 -8.77
CA ARG A 145 -18.63 -15.58 -8.04
C ARG A 145 -18.90 -15.73 -6.55
N PHE A 146 -17.87 -15.94 -5.78
CA PHE A 146 -17.93 -15.99 -4.33
C PHE A 146 -17.64 -14.61 -3.75
N ARG A 147 -18.46 -14.16 -2.82
CA ARG A 147 -18.20 -12.96 -2.03
C ARG A 147 -17.89 -13.39 -0.60
N LEU A 148 -16.65 -13.26 -0.19
CA LEU A 148 -16.24 -13.46 1.21
C LEU A 148 -16.57 -12.18 1.98
N VAL A 149 -17.48 -12.24 2.94
CA VAL A 149 -17.73 -11.14 3.88
C VAL A 149 -16.99 -11.48 5.16
N MET A 150 -15.85 -10.83 5.39
CA MET A 150 -15.16 -10.87 6.66
C MET A 150 -15.71 -9.75 7.56
N SER A 151 -16.19 -10.10 8.75
CA SER A 151 -16.51 -9.14 9.79
C SER A 151 -15.35 -9.10 10.79
N PRO A 152 -14.48 -8.08 10.79
CA PRO A 152 -13.51 -7.92 11.86
C PRO A 152 -14.23 -7.46 13.13
N ARG A 153 -13.84 -8.00 14.27
CA ARG A 153 -14.23 -7.47 15.58
C ARG A 153 -13.59 -6.10 15.80
N LEU A 154 -14.24 -5.07 15.33
CA LEU A 154 -14.16 -3.74 15.90
C LEU A 154 -15.57 -3.44 16.40
N GLY A 155 -15.65 -3.17 17.70
CA GLY A 155 -16.84 -3.07 18.51
C GLY A 155 -18.13 -2.67 17.79
N ASN A 156 -19.19 -3.37 18.16
CA ASN A 156 -20.60 -3.08 17.90
C ASN A 156 -20.97 -2.56 16.52
N TYR A 157 -21.19 -3.48 15.60
CA TYR A 157 -22.12 -3.24 14.50
C TYR A 157 -23.13 -4.40 14.50
N ASP A 158 -24.33 -4.07 14.94
CA ASP A 158 -25.51 -4.92 14.80
C ASP A 158 -25.77 -5.16 13.32
N VAL A 159 -25.78 -6.42 12.94
CA VAL A 159 -26.25 -6.85 11.62
C VAL A 159 -27.76 -6.84 11.68
N MET A 160 -28.37 -5.85 11.04
CA MET A 160 -29.80 -5.85 10.80
C MET A 160 -30.18 -7.04 9.91
N PRO A 161 -31.19 -7.82 10.29
CA PRO A 161 -31.77 -8.84 9.42
C PRO A 161 -32.70 -8.20 8.40
N THR A 162 -32.57 -8.58 7.16
CA THR A 162 -33.64 -8.49 6.14
C THR A 162 -33.95 -9.86 5.64
#